data_07892496228b1794a297c4e014fb92a7
#
_entry.id   07892496228b1794a297c4e014fb92a7
#
_cell.length_a   1.000
_cell.length_b   1.000
_cell.length_c   1.000
_cell.angle_alpha   90.00
_cell.angle_beta   90.00
_cell.angle_gamma   90.00
#
_symmetry.space_group_name_H-M   'P 1'
#
loop_
_entity.id
_entity.type
_entity.pdbx_description
1 polymer ?
#
loop_
_entity_poly.entity_id
_entity_poly.type
_entity_poly.pdbx_seq_one_letter_code
_entity_poly.pdbx_strand_id
1 'polypeptide(L)'
;MVETIFPGIRVRRVTTPRLTANVLEREADAAADAVRTVVFVHGNVSSSLFWQPMMLDLPGDMRAIAVDLRGFGDSEPLPVDASRGVRDFSDDVASVIHELDLGAVHLVGWSMGGGVVMQLLLDRPELVASLTLQSTVSPFGFGGTAVDGSLLAPDAAGTGGGGANPDFVARLASGDRSDEPGSPRAVYRSSYVAPGFVSEHEDVWVESMLSTRTGVDNYPGDATTSDSWPGFAPGTRGVLNTMAPTVFDTSGIVGVEPKPPLLWIHGSQDAIVGDASFFDLNQLGKAAIIPGWPGDEVAPPQQMLVQTRAVLDRYAAAGGAVTELELENCGHSPHLEKPAEFRTALLELLGA
;
A
#
# COMPACT_ATOMS: atom_id res chain seq x y z
N MET A 1 9.81 2.93 26.22
CA MET A 1 8.89 3.00 25.07
C MET A 1 9.49 3.99 24.09
N VAL A 2 9.49 3.66 22.82
CA VAL A 2 9.93 4.56 21.75
C VAL A 2 8.89 5.68 21.61
N GLU A 3 9.33 6.92 21.53
CA GLU A 3 8.44 8.04 21.15
C GLU A 3 8.21 7.95 19.64
N THR A 4 6.97 7.70 19.25
CA THR A 4 6.63 7.41 17.85
C THR A 4 6.09 8.61 17.09
N ILE A 5 5.68 9.68 17.78
CA ILE A 5 5.12 10.88 17.13
C ILE A 5 6.17 11.99 17.09
N PHE A 6 6.43 12.49 15.89
CA PHE A 6 7.42 13.52 15.66
C PHE A 6 6.90 14.91 16.08
N PRO A 7 7.78 15.79 16.60
CA PRO A 7 7.40 17.16 16.87
C PRO A 7 6.81 17.83 15.64
N GLY A 8 5.67 18.51 15.79
CA GLY A 8 4.94 19.14 14.68
C GLY A 8 3.83 18.28 14.08
N ILE A 9 3.76 16.99 14.44
CA ILE A 9 2.65 16.10 14.10
C ILE A 9 1.67 16.02 15.27
N ARG A 10 0.38 16.09 14.96
CA ARG A 10 -0.73 15.88 15.92
C ARG A 10 -1.40 14.54 15.66
N VAL A 11 -1.77 13.87 16.73
CA VAL A 11 -2.63 12.68 16.68
C VAL A 11 -4.08 13.14 16.84
N ARG A 12 -4.96 12.68 15.97
CA ARG A 12 -6.39 12.98 16.00
C ARG A 12 -7.22 11.71 15.85
N ARG A 13 -8.20 11.53 16.73
CA ARG A 13 -9.23 10.49 16.56
C ARG A 13 -10.39 11.06 15.77
N VAL A 14 -10.72 10.44 14.63
CA VAL A 14 -11.82 10.85 13.75
C VAL A 14 -12.89 9.77 13.77
N THR A 15 -14.02 10.06 14.40
CA THR A 15 -15.15 9.13 14.44
C THR A 15 -16.05 9.36 13.24
N THR A 16 -16.16 8.35 12.40
CA THR A 16 -17.01 8.35 11.20
C THR A 16 -18.15 7.34 11.38
N PRO A 17 -19.15 7.29 10.49
CA PRO A 17 -20.15 6.22 10.51
C PRO A 17 -19.60 4.81 10.29
N ARG A 18 -18.34 4.68 9.83
CA ARG A 18 -17.72 3.41 9.49
C ARG A 18 -16.78 2.90 10.59
N LEU A 19 -15.96 3.78 11.17
CA LEU A 19 -14.99 3.43 12.21
C LEU A 19 -14.54 4.69 12.96
N THR A 20 -13.86 4.48 14.09
CA THR A 20 -13.02 5.52 14.70
C THR A 20 -11.59 5.37 14.17
N ALA A 21 -11.23 6.24 13.21
CA ALA A 21 -9.89 6.26 12.62
C ALA A 21 -8.89 7.04 13.49
N ASN A 22 -7.67 6.56 13.56
CA ASN A 22 -6.53 7.36 13.99
C ASN A 22 -5.94 8.09 12.78
N VAL A 23 -5.64 9.36 12.96
CA VAL A 23 -5.12 10.23 11.92
C VAL A 23 -3.94 11.02 12.48
N LEU A 24 -2.84 11.02 11.76
CA LEU A 24 -1.76 11.97 11.98
C LEU A 24 -2.01 13.21 11.12
N GLU A 25 -1.81 14.38 11.69
CA GLU A 25 -2.09 15.64 11.04
C GLU A 25 -0.94 16.63 11.23
N ARG A 26 -0.49 17.25 10.15
CA ARG A 26 0.26 18.48 10.14
C ARG A 26 -0.62 19.57 9.52
N GLU A 27 -1.02 20.52 10.34
CA GLU A 27 -1.83 21.65 9.88
C GLU A 27 -1.03 22.55 8.93
N ALA A 28 -1.73 23.21 8.02
CA ALA A 28 -1.14 24.30 7.23
C ALA A 28 -0.94 25.54 8.10
N ASP A 29 -0.04 26.41 7.66
CA ASP A 29 0.17 27.70 8.30
C ASP A 29 -1.11 28.56 8.22
N ALA A 30 -1.44 29.24 9.31
CA ALA A 30 -2.68 30.02 9.44
C ALA A 30 -2.81 31.20 8.44
N ALA A 31 -1.76 31.53 7.69
CA ALA A 31 -1.72 32.63 6.71
C ALA A 31 -1.95 32.16 5.27
N ALA A 32 -2.23 30.89 5.02
CA ALA A 32 -2.43 30.39 3.66
C ALA A 32 -3.79 30.83 3.08
N ASP A 33 -3.79 31.46 1.92
CA ASP A 33 -5.01 31.93 1.22
C ASP A 33 -5.88 30.77 0.71
N ALA A 34 -5.26 29.63 0.36
CA ALA A 34 -5.93 28.39 -0.02
C ALA A 34 -5.12 27.21 0.47
N VAL A 35 -5.73 26.38 1.29
CA VAL A 35 -5.07 25.18 1.85
C VAL A 35 -5.28 24.00 0.91
N ARG A 36 -4.18 23.47 0.37
CA ARG A 36 -4.18 22.19 -0.33
C ARG A 36 -3.99 21.06 0.68
N THR A 37 -4.82 20.03 0.59
CA THR A 37 -4.74 18.89 1.51
C THR A 37 -4.17 17.68 0.81
N VAL A 38 -3.11 17.10 1.39
CA VAL A 38 -2.51 15.83 0.98
C VAL A 38 -2.91 14.76 1.97
N VAL A 39 -3.53 13.68 1.49
CA VAL A 39 -3.93 12.53 2.30
C VAL A 39 -3.05 11.34 1.94
N PHE A 40 -2.32 10.83 2.94
CA PHE A 40 -1.41 9.72 2.83
C PHE A 40 -2.06 8.43 3.32
N VAL A 41 -1.97 7.37 2.51
CA VAL A 41 -2.50 6.04 2.78
C VAL A 41 -1.35 5.04 2.76
N HIS A 42 -1.12 4.39 3.89
CA HIS A 42 -0.01 3.45 4.09
C HIS A 42 -0.27 2.09 3.45
N GLY A 43 0.78 1.26 3.36
CA GLY A 43 0.75 -0.09 2.83
C GLY A 43 0.36 -1.16 3.86
N ASN A 44 0.55 -2.43 3.46
CA ASN A 44 0.37 -3.57 4.35
C ASN A 44 1.48 -3.61 5.41
N VAL A 45 1.17 -4.12 6.61
CA VAL A 45 2.08 -4.22 7.77
C VAL A 45 2.85 -2.91 8.00
N SER A 46 2.11 -1.82 8.08
CA SER A 46 2.60 -0.47 8.35
C SER A 46 1.48 0.40 8.94
N SER A 47 1.73 1.68 9.17
CA SER A 47 0.74 2.65 9.65
C SER A 47 1.08 4.05 9.17
N SER A 48 0.28 5.03 9.54
CA SER A 48 0.53 6.45 9.28
C SER A 48 1.89 6.95 9.77
N LEU A 49 2.51 6.26 10.72
CA LEU A 49 3.81 6.63 11.29
C LEU A 49 4.90 6.76 10.21
N PHE A 50 4.87 5.95 9.16
CA PHE A 50 5.85 6.00 8.07
C PHE A 50 5.83 7.32 7.30
N TRP A 51 4.72 8.06 7.33
CA TRP A 51 4.56 9.27 6.55
C TRP A 51 5.06 10.55 7.24
N GLN A 52 5.38 10.49 8.54
CA GLN A 52 5.69 11.68 9.34
C GLN A 52 6.83 12.54 8.76
N PRO A 53 7.98 11.98 8.30
CA PRO A 53 9.03 12.81 7.70
C PRO A 53 8.52 13.57 6.47
N MET A 54 7.79 12.90 5.58
CA MET A 54 7.25 13.52 4.36
C MET A 54 6.19 14.58 4.69
N MET A 55 5.32 14.32 5.68
CA MET A 55 4.33 15.29 6.14
C MET A 55 4.99 16.59 6.65
N LEU A 56 6.08 16.45 7.40
CA LEU A 56 6.83 17.59 7.93
C LEU A 56 7.59 18.37 6.84
N ASP A 57 8.00 17.70 5.78
CA ASP A 57 8.77 18.26 4.68
C ASP A 57 7.91 18.97 3.61
N LEU A 58 6.59 18.85 3.67
CA LEU A 58 5.70 19.60 2.78
C LEU A 58 5.72 21.11 3.07
N PRO A 59 5.48 21.97 2.05
CA PRO A 59 5.33 23.41 2.23
C PRO A 59 4.30 23.78 3.30
N GLY A 60 4.49 24.94 3.94
CA GLY A 60 3.65 25.41 5.04
C GLY A 60 2.20 25.71 4.63
N ASP A 61 1.94 25.99 3.35
CA ASP A 61 0.60 26.21 2.80
C ASP A 61 -0.19 24.92 2.53
N MET A 62 0.41 23.76 2.79
CA MET A 62 -0.23 22.46 2.63
C MET A 62 -0.62 21.86 3.97
N ARG A 63 -1.79 21.25 4.05
CA ARG A 63 -2.22 20.39 5.15
C ARG A 63 -1.88 18.94 4.81
N ALA A 64 -1.22 18.24 5.73
CA ALA A 64 -0.90 16.83 5.57
C ALA A 64 -1.71 15.98 6.54
N ILE A 65 -2.34 14.93 6.04
CA ILE A 65 -3.13 13.97 6.81
C ILE A 65 -2.66 12.56 6.44
N ALA A 66 -2.30 11.75 7.43
CA ALA A 66 -2.00 10.33 7.22
C ALA A 66 -2.98 9.49 8.05
N VAL A 67 -3.69 8.57 7.38
CA VAL A 67 -4.76 7.77 7.98
C VAL A 67 -4.22 6.39 8.31
N ASP A 68 -4.44 5.92 9.55
CA ASP A 68 -4.31 4.50 9.86
C ASP A 68 -5.52 3.75 9.32
N LEU A 69 -5.30 2.78 8.46
CA LEU A 69 -6.35 1.90 7.95
C LEU A 69 -6.89 0.99 9.07
N ARG A 70 -8.14 0.49 8.94
CA ARG A 70 -8.70 -0.48 9.90
C ARG A 70 -7.75 -1.66 10.13
N GLY A 71 -7.55 -2.04 11.39
CA GLY A 71 -6.64 -3.13 11.77
C GLY A 71 -5.16 -2.78 11.76
N PHE A 72 -4.80 -1.51 11.55
CA PHE A 72 -3.45 -0.99 11.59
C PHE A 72 -3.36 0.25 12.47
N GLY A 73 -2.15 0.52 12.98
CA GLY A 73 -1.91 1.67 13.84
C GLY A 73 -2.83 1.68 15.05
N ASP A 74 -3.35 2.85 15.36
CA ASP A 74 -4.30 3.07 16.43
C ASP A 74 -5.77 3.17 15.95
N SER A 75 -6.05 2.89 14.68
CA SER A 75 -7.42 2.81 14.18
C SER A 75 -8.17 1.60 14.74
N GLU A 76 -9.50 1.69 14.76
CA GLU A 76 -10.36 0.63 15.25
C GLU A 76 -10.12 -0.67 14.47
N PRO A 77 -9.84 -1.82 15.15
CA PRO A 77 -9.51 -3.07 14.48
C PRO A 77 -10.77 -3.83 14.06
N LEU A 78 -11.57 -3.25 13.17
CA LEU A 78 -12.74 -3.90 12.62
C LEU A 78 -12.35 -5.04 11.67
N PRO A 79 -13.21 -6.05 11.51
CA PRO A 79 -13.04 -7.07 10.49
C PRO A 79 -12.95 -6.49 9.09
N VAL A 80 -12.14 -7.14 8.23
CA VAL A 80 -12.00 -6.80 6.81
C VAL A 80 -12.78 -7.81 5.97
N ASP A 81 -13.80 -7.32 5.25
CA ASP A 81 -14.55 -8.10 4.27
C ASP A 81 -13.79 -8.08 2.93
N ALA A 82 -12.99 -9.11 2.70
CA ALA A 82 -12.18 -9.21 1.50
C ALA A 82 -12.99 -9.51 0.24
N SER A 83 -14.25 -9.95 0.35
CA SER A 83 -15.10 -10.19 -0.82
C SER A 83 -15.38 -8.92 -1.64
N ARG A 84 -15.10 -7.75 -1.04
CA ARG A 84 -15.23 -6.43 -1.66
C ARG A 84 -13.88 -5.85 -2.16
N GLY A 85 -12.83 -6.68 -2.21
CA GLY A 85 -11.47 -6.20 -2.47
C GLY A 85 -11.02 -5.22 -1.38
N VAL A 86 -10.33 -4.15 -1.76
CA VAL A 86 -9.83 -3.11 -0.81
C VAL A 86 -10.89 -2.07 -0.41
N ARG A 87 -12.19 -2.29 -0.76
CA ARG A 87 -13.25 -1.28 -0.54
C ARG A 87 -13.51 -0.96 0.92
N ASP A 88 -13.26 -1.87 1.85
CA ASP A 88 -13.36 -1.53 3.26
C ASP A 88 -12.37 -0.42 3.64
N PHE A 89 -11.17 -0.45 3.09
CA PHE A 89 -10.16 0.58 3.32
C PHE A 89 -10.47 1.87 2.55
N SER A 90 -10.83 1.79 1.27
CA SER A 90 -11.12 3.00 0.48
C SER A 90 -12.37 3.73 0.97
N ASP A 91 -13.41 3.01 1.37
CA ASP A 91 -14.61 3.59 1.98
C ASP A 91 -14.29 4.25 3.34
N ASP A 92 -13.37 3.67 4.14
CA ASP A 92 -12.93 4.26 5.42
C ASP A 92 -12.18 5.57 5.19
N VAL A 93 -11.23 5.59 4.24
CA VAL A 93 -10.51 6.82 3.86
C VAL A 93 -11.48 7.88 3.34
N ALA A 94 -12.44 7.51 2.47
CA ALA A 94 -13.47 8.43 2.00
C ALA A 94 -14.30 8.99 3.17
N SER A 95 -14.66 8.16 4.16
CA SER A 95 -15.43 8.61 5.33
C SER A 95 -14.65 9.59 6.20
N VAL A 96 -13.32 9.42 6.31
CA VAL A 96 -12.44 10.39 7.00
C VAL A 96 -12.37 11.71 6.23
N ILE A 97 -12.22 11.66 4.89
CA ILE A 97 -12.22 12.86 4.04
C ILE A 97 -13.53 13.66 4.23
N HIS A 98 -14.66 12.96 4.25
CA HIS A 98 -15.98 13.57 4.48
C HIS A 98 -16.13 14.15 5.89
N GLU A 99 -15.76 13.41 6.93
CA GLU A 99 -15.90 13.85 8.32
C GLU A 99 -15.05 15.08 8.63
N LEU A 100 -13.90 15.20 7.94
CA LEU A 100 -13.02 16.35 8.07
C LEU A 100 -13.34 17.50 7.12
N ASP A 101 -14.38 17.36 6.28
CA ASP A 101 -14.83 18.34 5.27
C ASP A 101 -13.70 18.84 4.36
N LEU A 102 -12.89 17.89 3.84
CA LEU A 102 -11.69 18.23 3.07
C LEU A 102 -11.96 18.56 1.60
N GLY A 103 -13.12 18.20 1.07
CA GLY A 103 -13.40 18.29 -0.37
C GLY A 103 -12.53 17.35 -1.20
N ALA A 104 -12.14 17.77 -2.39
CA ALA A 104 -11.21 17.02 -3.22
C ALA A 104 -9.77 17.18 -2.69
N VAL A 105 -9.07 16.05 -2.53
CA VAL A 105 -7.73 15.98 -1.93
C VAL A 105 -6.70 15.41 -2.89
N HIS A 106 -5.42 15.67 -2.63
CA HIS A 106 -4.31 15.00 -3.27
C HIS A 106 -4.01 13.70 -2.52
N LEU A 107 -4.21 12.54 -3.17
CA LEU A 107 -4.02 11.23 -2.56
C LEU A 107 -2.62 10.70 -2.83
N VAL A 108 -1.97 10.18 -1.80
CA VAL A 108 -0.69 9.47 -1.89
C VAL A 108 -0.88 8.08 -1.29
N GLY A 109 -0.76 7.04 -2.11
CA GLY A 109 -0.92 5.65 -1.67
C GLY A 109 0.37 4.86 -1.83
N TRP A 110 0.79 4.16 -0.78
CA TRP A 110 1.96 3.31 -0.76
C TRP A 110 1.59 1.83 -0.75
N SER A 111 2.17 1.04 -1.67
CA SER A 111 1.99 -0.41 -1.69
C SER A 111 0.50 -0.80 -1.81
N MET A 112 -0.06 -1.55 -0.88
CA MET A 112 -1.51 -1.79 -0.76
C MET A 112 -2.30 -0.48 -0.75
N GLY A 113 -1.79 0.56 -0.09
CA GLY A 113 -2.42 1.89 -0.07
C GLY A 113 -2.56 2.50 -1.46
N GLY A 114 -1.66 2.17 -2.40
CA GLY A 114 -1.82 2.54 -3.81
C GLY A 114 -3.06 1.89 -4.44
N GLY A 115 -3.33 0.62 -4.12
CA GLY A 115 -4.58 -0.05 -4.50
C GLY A 115 -5.82 0.60 -3.87
N VAL A 116 -5.71 1.00 -2.60
CA VAL A 116 -6.80 1.70 -1.88
C VAL A 116 -7.14 3.02 -2.54
N VAL A 117 -6.15 3.84 -2.90
CA VAL A 117 -6.42 5.15 -3.55
C VAL A 117 -6.86 5.02 -5.00
N MET A 118 -6.41 3.99 -5.74
CA MET A 118 -6.96 3.66 -7.06
C MET A 118 -8.44 3.23 -6.95
N GLN A 119 -8.80 2.43 -5.94
CA GLN A 119 -10.18 2.05 -5.69
C GLN A 119 -11.04 3.26 -5.30
N LEU A 120 -10.49 4.19 -4.50
CA LEU A 120 -11.18 5.43 -4.15
C LEU A 120 -11.45 6.28 -5.39
N LEU A 121 -10.46 6.38 -6.31
CA LEU A 121 -10.65 7.08 -7.59
C LEU A 121 -11.78 6.45 -8.43
N LEU A 122 -11.90 5.12 -8.44
CA LEU A 122 -12.99 4.42 -9.14
C LEU A 122 -14.36 4.71 -8.55
N ASP A 123 -14.47 4.67 -7.22
CA ASP A 123 -15.76 4.71 -6.53
C ASP A 123 -16.18 6.15 -6.17
N ARG A 124 -15.24 7.10 -6.05
CA ARG A 124 -15.45 8.50 -5.62
C ARG A 124 -14.49 9.48 -6.33
N PRO A 125 -14.52 9.58 -7.65
CA PRO A 125 -13.60 10.43 -8.41
C PRO A 125 -13.68 11.91 -8.00
N GLU A 126 -14.82 12.38 -7.51
CA GLU A 126 -15.02 13.73 -7.02
C GLU A 126 -14.17 14.12 -5.79
N LEU A 127 -13.65 13.12 -5.08
CA LEU A 127 -12.78 13.35 -3.92
C LEU A 127 -11.29 13.43 -4.30
N VAL A 128 -10.94 13.21 -5.58
CA VAL A 128 -9.54 13.05 -5.99
C VAL A 128 -9.08 14.20 -6.89
N ALA A 129 -8.23 15.07 -6.35
CA ALA A 129 -7.59 16.17 -7.09
C ALA A 129 -6.36 15.71 -7.88
N SER A 130 -5.55 14.81 -7.31
CA SER A 130 -4.44 14.12 -7.97
C SER A 130 -4.15 12.80 -7.27
N LEU A 131 -3.40 11.91 -7.94
CA LEU A 131 -3.06 10.59 -7.44
C LEU A 131 -1.55 10.36 -7.50
N THR A 132 -0.93 10.03 -6.37
CA THR A 132 0.45 9.53 -6.31
C THR A 132 0.43 8.07 -5.89
N LEU A 133 0.98 7.21 -6.74
CA LEU A 133 1.14 5.78 -6.51
C LEU A 133 2.62 5.51 -6.19
N GLN A 134 2.92 5.15 -4.94
CA GLN A 134 4.27 4.80 -4.53
C GLN A 134 4.40 3.29 -4.37
N SER A 135 5.30 2.65 -5.12
CA SER A 135 5.55 1.20 -5.04
C SER A 135 4.23 0.42 -4.94
N THR A 136 3.27 0.78 -5.80
CA THR A 136 1.87 0.35 -5.66
C THR A 136 1.68 -1.10 -6.04
N VAL A 137 0.78 -1.80 -5.33
CA VAL A 137 0.27 -3.08 -5.82
C VAL A 137 -0.21 -2.96 -7.27
N SER A 138 0.02 -4.01 -8.07
CA SER A 138 -0.45 -4.04 -9.46
C SER A 138 -1.96 -3.77 -9.53
N PRO A 139 -2.47 -3.05 -10.54
CA PRO A 139 -3.91 -2.89 -10.76
C PRO A 139 -4.69 -4.20 -10.86
N PHE A 140 -4.02 -5.32 -11.08
CA PHE A 140 -4.61 -6.67 -11.14
C PHE A 140 -4.40 -7.50 -9.87
N GLY A 141 -4.05 -6.89 -8.75
CA GLY A 141 -3.85 -7.54 -7.47
C GLY A 141 -2.41 -8.01 -7.23
N PHE A 142 -2.22 -8.87 -6.23
CA PHE A 142 -0.92 -9.33 -5.78
C PHE A 142 -0.81 -10.86 -5.94
N GLY A 143 0.02 -11.30 -6.89
CA GLY A 143 0.18 -12.70 -7.27
C GLY A 143 -0.93 -13.22 -8.20
N GLY A 144 -0.72 -14.38 -8.81
CA GLY A 144 -1.75 -15.18 -9.48
C GLY A 144 -2.28 -14.67 -10.81
N THR A 145 -1.66 -13.66 -11.45
CA THR A 145 -2.07 -13.15 -12.75
C THR A 145 -0.97 -13.19 -13.79
N ALA A 146 -1.37 -13.42 -15.04
CA ALA A 146 -0.54 -13.20 -16.21
C ALA A 146 -0.38 -11.70 -16.50
N VAL A 147 0.51 -11.35 -17.43
CA VAL A 147 0.87 -9.96 -17.75
C VAL A 147 -0.32 -9.11 -18.21
N ASP A 148 -1.31 -9.72 -18.81
CA ASP A 148 -2.55 -9.05 -19.26
C ASP A 148 -3.63 -8.92 -18.15
N GLY A 149 -3.33 -9.40 -16.93
CA GLY A 149 -4.24 -9.41 -15.79
C GLY A 149 -5.15 -10.63 -15.72
N SER A 150 -5.09 -11.57 -16.67
CA SER A 150 -5.86 -12.81 -16.61
C SER A 150 -5.39 -13.72 -15.48
N LEU A 151 -6.34 -14.44 -14.84
CA LEU A 151 -6.03 -15.38 -13.76
C LEU A 151 -5.22 -16.57 -14.28
N LEU A 152 -4.17 -16.95 -13.55
CA LEU A 152 -3.41 -18.19 -13.82
C LEU A 152 -4.17 -19.45 -13.37
N ALA A 153 -4.93 -19.33 -12.28
CA ALA A 153 -5.85 -20.35 -11.81
C ALA A 153 -7.22 -19.70 -11.53
N PRO A 154 -8.35 -20.38 -11.82
CA PRO A 154 -9.69 -19.77 -11.66
C PRO A 154 -10.02 -19.30 -10.25
N ASP A 155 -9.42 -19.92 -9.24
CA ASP A 155 -9.56 -19.61 -7.82
C ASP A 155 -8.43 -18.72 -7.27
N ALA A 156 -7.56 -18.22 -8.15
CA ALA A 156 -6.35 -17.47 -7.78
C ALA A 156 -5.46 -18.19 -6.75
N ALA A 157 -5.26 -19.50 -6.94
CA ALA A 157 -4.38 -20.31 -6.09
C ALA A 157 -3.02 -19.64 -5.88
N GLY A 158 -2.50 -19.73 -4.66
CA GLY A 158 -1.23 -19.12 -4.27
C GLY A 158 -1.32 -17.63 -3.90
N THR A 159 -2.53 -17.05 -3.83
CA THR A 159 -2.71 -15.66 -3.39
C THR A 159 -3.45 -15.55 -2.05
N GLY A 160 -3.49 -14.36 -1.48
CA GLY A 160 -4.24 -14.08 -0.26
C GLY A 160 -3.58 -14.56 1.03
N GLY A 161 -4.41 -14.76 2.07
CA GLY A 161 -3.96 -14.98 3.45
C GLY A 161 -3.11 -16.23 3.66
N GLY A 162 -3.32 -17.28 2.84
CA GLY A 162 -2.53 -18.51 2.89
C GLY A 162 -1.06 -18.36 2.49
N GLY A 163 -0.70 -17.26 1.80
CA GLY A 163 0.67 -16.96 1.40
C GLY A 163 1.53 -16.31 2.49
N ALA A 164 0.93 -15.91 3.61
CA ALA A 164 1.68 -15.29 4.69
C ALA A 164 2.61 -16.29 5.40
N ASN A 165 3.83 -15.85 5.71
CA ASN A 165 4.74 -16.63 6.53
C ASN A 165 4.20 -16.71 7.99
N PRO A 166 3.84 -17.88 8.50
CA PRO A 166 3.24 -18.01 9.83
C PRO A 166 4.18 -17.62 10.98
N ASP A 167 5.51 -17.76 10.81
CA ASP A 167 6.49 -17.29 11.79
C ASP A 167 6.46 -15.75 11.88
N PHE A 168 6.42 -15.07 10.74
CA PHE A 168 6.30 -13.62 10.72
C PHE A 168 5.01 -13.12 11.38
N VAL A 169 3.88 -13.79 11.11
CA VAL A 169 2.59 -13.47 11.74
C VAL A 169 2.67 -13.64 13.28
N ALA A 170 3.31 -14.73 13.73
CA ALA A 170 3.49 -14.98 15.17
C ALA A 170 4.41 -13.93 15.83
N ARG A 171 5.46 -13.48 15.14
CA ARG A 171 6.37 -12.43 15.61
C ARG A 171 5.68 -11.05 15.68
N LEU A 172 4.83 -10.71 14.71
CA LEU A 172 3.97 -9.52 14.79
C LEU A 172 3.05 -9.61 16.02
N ALA A 173 2.35 -10.74 16.18
CA ALA A 173 1.41 -10.95 17.28
C ALA A 173 2.07 -10.88 18.67
N SER A 174 3.32 -11.32 18.78
CA SER A 174 4.10 -11.29 20.04
C SER A 174 4.79 -9.95 20.29
N GLY A 175 4.78 -9.02 19.33
CA GLY A 175 5.48 -7.73 19.46
C GLY A 175 7.01 -7.86 19.43
N ASP A 176 7.54 -8.75 18.57
CA ASP A 176 8.97 -9.04 18.46
C ASP A 176 9.75 -7.86 17.88
N ARG A 177 10.63 -7.28 18.68
CA ARG A 177 11.52 -6.14 18.30
C ARG A 177 12.97 -6.55 18.08
N SER A 178 13.25 -7.85 18.08
CA SER A 178 14.60 -8.38 17.95
C SER A 178 15.20 -8.16 16.56
N ASP A 179 16.49 -8.44 16.44
CA ASP A 179 17.22 -8.49 15.15
C ASP A 179 17.23 -9.90 14.54
N GLU A 180 16.49 -10.84 15.13
CA GLU A 180 16.46 -12.23 14.66
C GLU A 180 15.90 -12.34 13.23
N PRO A 181 16.37 -13.28 12.42
CA PRO A 181 15.83 -13.53 11.08
C PRO A 181 14.31 -13.73 11.12
N GLY A 182 13.60 -13.05 10.21
CA GLY A 182 12.13 -13.09 10.16
C GLY A 182 11.42 -12.17 11.16
N SER A 183 12.14 -11.46 12.04
CA SER A 183 11.53 -10.42 12.87
C SER A 183 11.04 -9.25 12.01
N PRO A 184 10.08 -8.44 12.50
CA PRO A 184 9.64 -7.23 11.79
C PRO A 184 10.80 -6.30 11.42
N ARG A 185 11.80 -6.16 12.29
CA ARG A 185 13.02 -5.38 12.03
C ARG A 185 13.85 -5.96 10.89
N ALA A 186 14.07 -7.28 10.90
CA ALA A 186 14.81 -7.95 9.83
C ALA A 186 14.06 -7.84 8.49
N VAL A 187 12.73 -7.96 8.48
CA VAL A 187 11.89 -7.81 7.29
C VAL A 187 11.91 -6.35 6.80
N TYR A 188 11.86 -5.36 7.69
CA TYR A 188 12.04 -3.96 7.32
C TYR A 188 13.34 -3.74 6.55
N ARG A 189 14.47 -4.17 7.12
CA ARG A 189 15.81 -3.99 6.53
C ARG A 189 16.04 -4.75 5.22
N SER A 190 15.39 -5.90 5.05
CA SER A 190 15.60 -6.75 3.88
C SER A 190 14.62 -6.49 2.75
N SER A 191 13.49 -5.84 3.01
CA SER A 191 12.40 -5.81 2.05
C SER A 191 11.73 -4.44 1.90
N TYR A 192 11.63 -3.65 3.00
CA TYR A 192 11.00 -2.33 2.94
C TYR A 192 11.92 -1.25 2.42
N VAL A 193 13.22 -1.47 2.51
CA VAL A 193 14.25 -0.53 2.06
C VAL A 193 15.33 -1.25 1.25
N ALA A 194 16.06 -0.52 0.43
CA ALA A 194 17.17 -1.07 -0.34
C ALA A 194 18.30 -1.57 0.56
N PRO A 195 19.07 -2.58 0.13
CA PRO A 195 20.20 -3.09 0.89
C PRO A 195 21.19 -1.99 1.27
N GLY A 196 21.50 -1.90 2.55
CA GLY A 196 22.45 -0.91 3.09
C GLY A 196 21.83 0.44 3.47
N PHE A 197 20.54 0.66 3.24
CA PHE A 197 19.87 1.83 3.77
C PHE A 197 19.78 1.75 5.31
N VAL A 198 20.04 2.85 5.98
CA VAL A 198 19.96 2.99 7.45
C VAL A 198 19.08 4.18 7.79
N SER A 199 18.07 3.96 8.60
CA SER A 199 17.20 5.01 9.12
C SER A 199 17.48 5.28 10.59
N GLU A 200 17.61 6.54 10.97
CA GLU A 200 17.66 6.96 12.39
C GLU A 200 16.33 6.72 13.13
N HIS A 201 15.22 6.52 12.38
CA HIS A 201 13.89 6.30 12.91
C HIS A 201 13.43 4.83 12.78
N GLU A 202 14.35 3.88 12.58
CA GLU A 202 14.02 2.47 12.36
C GLU A 202 13.11 1.91 13.47
N ASP A 203 13.35 2.29 14.73
CA ASP A 203 12.49 1.85 15.83
C ASP A 203 11.03 2.30 15.67
N VAL A 204 10.80 3.49 15.12
CA VAL A 204 9.44 3.98 14.81
C VAL A 204 8.78 3.15 13.71
N TRP A 205 9.57 2.78 12.69
CA TRP A 205 9.06 1.93 11.60
C TRP A 205 8.72 0.52 12.11
N VAL A 206 9.53 -0.04 13.00
CA VAL A 206 9.25 -1.33 13.65
C VAL A 206 7.99 -1.26 14.51
N GLU A 207 7.82 -0.21 15.33
CA GLU A 207 6.57 -0.01 16.09
C GLU A 207 5.35 0.12 15.18
N SER A 208 5.49 0.80 14.04
CA SER A 208 4.45 0.89 13.00
C SER A 208 4.07 -0.51 12.47
N MET A 209 5.04 -1.34 12.12
CA MET A 209 4.77 -2.73 11.69
C MET A 209 4.08 -3.55 12.77
N LEU A 210 4.54 -3.41 14.03
CA LEU A 210 4.00 -4.12 15.20
C LEU A 210 2.59 -3.67 15.59
N SER A 211 2.12 -2.53 15.11
CA SER A 211 0.75 -2.06 15.30
C SER A 211 -0.29 -2.82 14.45
N THR A 212 0.17 -3.70 13.55
CA THR A 212 -0.69 -4.52 12.71
C THR A 212 -1.50 -5.50 13.53
N ARG A 213 -2.84 -5.44 13.44
CA ARG A 213 -3.72 -6.42 14.05
C ARG A 213 -3.65 -7.75 13.31
N THR A 214 -3.25 -8.81 14.01
CA THR A 214 -3.16 -10.16 13.46
C THR A 214 -4.44 -10.97 13.68
N GLY A 215 -4.73 -11.89 12.76
CA GLY A 215 -5.86 -12.82 12.83
C GLY A 215 -6.61 -12.97 11.51
N VAL A 216 -7.57 -13.86 11.49
CA VAL A 216 -8.34 -14.21 10.28
C VAL A 216 -9.22 -13.05 9.77
N ASP A 217 -9.62 -12.15 10.64
CA ASP A 217 -10.43 -10.98 10.29
C ASP A 217 -9.59 -9.75 9.90
N ASN A 218 -8.25 -9.80 10.12
CA ASN A 218 -7.31 -8.72 9.82
C ASN A 218 -6.10 -9.29 9.05
N TYR A 219 -4.87 -9.13 9.53
CA TYR A 219 -3.68 -9.65 8.87
C TYR A 219 -3.31 -11.05 9.41
N PRO A 220 -3.09 -12.07 8.58
CA PRO A 220 -3.09 -12.05 7.12
C PRO A 220 -4.47 -12.23 6.49
N GLY A 221 -5.42 -12.80 7.18
CA GLY A 221 -6.71 -13.26 6.70
C GLY A 221 -6.87 -14.79 6.75
N ASP A 222 -8.02 -15.26 6.28
CA ASP A 222 -8.28 -16.69 6.11
C ASP A 222 -7.76 -17.21 4.76
N ALA A 223 -7.90 -18.52 4.53
CA ALA A 223 -7.57 -19.17 3.27
C ALA A 223 -8.52 -20.33 3.02
N THR A 224 -8.65 -20.73 1.77
CA THR A 224 -9.36 -21.94 1.34
C THR A 224 -8.37 -22.95 0.73
N THR A 225 -8.78 -24.21 0.59
CA THR A 225 -8.00 -25.22 -0.13
C THR A 225 -8.14 -25.03 -1.64
N SER A 226 -7.10 -25.38 -2.40
CA SER A 226 -7.10 -25.41 -3.86
C SER A 226 -6.50 -26.71 -4.37
N ASP A 227 -7.02 -27.20 -5.51
CA ASP A 227 -6.41 -28.31 -6.25
C ASP A 227 -5.20 -27.87 -7.08
N SER A 228 -5.05 -26.56 -7.30
CA SER A 228 -3.89 -25.97 -7.97
C SER A 228 -2.75 -25.72 -7.00
N TRP A 229 -1.50 -25.72 -7.51
CA TRP A 229 -0.33 -25.34 -6.73
C TRP A 229 -0.48 -23.89 -6.25
N PRO A 230 -0.09 -23.56 -5.01
CA PRO A 230 0.55 -24.37 -3.98
C PRO A 230 -0.40 -25.11 -3.02
N GLY A 231 -1.66 -25.30 -3.34
CA GLY A 231 -2.63 -26.06 -2.55
C GLY A 231 -3.57 -25.20 -1.69
N PHE A 232 -3.53 -23.88 -1.85
CA PHE A 232 -4.46 -22.96 -1.21
C PHE A 232 -4.86 -21.81 -2.16
N ALA A 233 -5.97 -21.19 -1.85
CA ALA A 233 -6.52 -20.01 -2.53
C ALA A 233 -6.99 -18.98 -1.50
N PRO A 234 -7.29 -17.74 -1.90
CA PRO A 234 -7.75 -16.70 -0.99
C PRO A 234 -9.08 -17.11 -0.32
N GLY A 235 -9.22 -16.66 0.93
CA GLY A 235 -10.48 -16.68 1.63
C GLY A 235 -11.32 -15.43 1.35
N THR A 236 -12.24 -15.13 2.26
CA THR A 236 -13.14 -13.96 2.14
C THR A 236 -12.95 -12.91 3.21
N ARG A 237 -12.01 -13.13 4.13
CA ARG A 237 -11.74 -12.23 5.26
C ARG A 237 -10.27 -11.89 5.38
N GLY A 238 -9.99 -10.68 5.84
CA GLY A 238 -8.66 -10.23 6.19
C GLY A 238 -7.87 -9.61 5.03
N VAL A 239 -6.77 -9.00 5.40
CA VAL A 239 -6.05 -8.00 4.61
C VAL A 239 -5.52 -8.56 3.29
N LEU A 240 -4.77 -9.67 3.31
CA LEU A 240 -4.12 -10.15 2.09
C LEU A 240 -5.12 -10.62 1.02
N ASN A 241 -6.28 -11.11 1.45
CA ASN A 241 -7.35 -11.53 0.54
C ASN A 241 -7.97 -10.34 -0.22
N THR A 242 -7.86 -9.11 0.31
CA THR A 242 -8.38 -7.91 -0.38
C THR A 242 -7.65 -7.60 -1.68
N MET A 243 -6.42 -8.09 -1.83
CA MET A 243 -5.59 -7.90 -3.03
C MET A 243 -5.59 -9.14 -3.93
N ALA A 244 -6.40 -10.16 -3.62
CA ALA A 244 -6.51 -11.33 -4.48
C ALA A 244 -7.19 -10.96 -5.82
N PRO A 245 -6.67 -11.44 -6.96
CA PRO A 245 -7.14 -11.00 -8.27
C PRO A 245 -8.57 -11.47 -8.61
N THR A 246 -9.17 -12.33 -7.81
CA THR A 246 -10.60 -12.70 -7.92
C THR A 246 -11.56 -11.60 -7.42
N VAL A 247 -11.06 -10.64 -6.62
CA VAL A 247 -11.87 -9.58 -5.99
C VAL A 247 -11.27 -8.18 -6.16
N PHE A 248 -10.05 -8.10 -6.69
CA PHE A 248 -9.31 -6.86 -6.87
C PHE A 248 -8.96 -6.65 -8.34
N ASP A 249 -9.50 -5.59 -8.92
CA ASP A 249 -9.13 -5.07 -10.24
C ASP A 249 -9.40 -3.56 -10.25
N THR A 250 -8.33 -2.78 -10.29
CA THR A 250 -8.38 -1.32 -10.38
C THR A 250 -8.00 -0.79 -11.75
N SER A 251 -7.82 -1.65 -12.75
CA SER A 251 -7.48 -1.26 -14.12
C SER A 251 -8.55 -0.36 -14.78
N GLY A 252 -9.76 -0.37 -14.23
CA GLY A 252 -10.88 0.50 -14.63
C GLY A 252 -10.62 2.00 -14.46
N ILE A 253 -9.55 2.42 -13.73
CA ILE A 253 -9.19 3.85 -13.62
C ILE A 253 -9.00 4.52 -14.98
N VAL A 254 -8.65 3.75 -16.02
CA VAL A 254 -8.55 4.22 -17.40
C VAL A 254 -9.84 4.90 -17.90
N GLY A 255 -10.99 4.46 -17.38
CA GLY A 255 -12.31 4.97 -17.77
C GLY A 255 -12.85 6.12 -16.92
N VAL A 256 -12.17 6.52 -15.85
CA VAL A 256 -12.64 7.58 -14.95
C VAL A 256 -12.60 8.95 -15.63
N GLU A 257 -13.64 9.78 -15.39
CA GLU A 257 -13.72 11.17 -15.87
C GLU A 257 -14.26 12.10 -14.77
N PRO A 258 -13.68 13.29 -14.57
CA PRO A 258 -12.42 13.76 -15.19
C PRO A 258 -11.23 12.95 -14.69
N LYS A 259 -10.16 12.86 -15.48
CA LYS A 259 -8.92 12.19 -15.11
C LYS A 259 -8.03 13.10 -14.27
N PRO A 260 -7.81 12.82 -12.96
CA PRO A 260 -6.83 13.57 -12.19
C PRO A 260 -5.40 13.27 -12.69
N PRO A 261 -4.45 14.21 -12.58
CA PRO A 261 -3.06 13.93 -12.88
C PRO A 261 -2.51 12.86 -11.93
N LEU A 262 -1.63 11.99 -12.45
CA LEU A 262 -1.11 10.83 -11.76
C LEU A 262 0.42 10.82 -11.78
N LEU A 263 1.03 10.56 -10.62
CA LEU A 263 2.45 10.31 -10.44
C LEU A 263 2.64 8.87 -9.96
N TRP A 264 3.50 8.10 -10.63
CA TRP A 264 3.91 6.77 -10.21
C TRP A 264 5.40 6.79 -9.85
N ILE A 265 5.72 6.51 -8.59
CA ILE A 265 7.09 6.46 -8.06
C ILE A 265 7.38 5.06 -7.55
N HIS A 266 8.51 4.49 -7.97
CA HIS A 266 8.94 3.17 -7.50
C HIS A 266 10.47 3.08 -7.43
N GLY A 267 10.97 2.16 -6.61
CA GLY A 267 12.39 1.92 -6.47
C GLY A 267 12.90 0.80 -7.39
N SER A 268 14.09 0.99 -7.97
CA SER A 268 14.73 -0.02 -8.84
C SER A 268 15.13 -1.31 -8.11
N GLN A 269 15.16 -1.29 -6.77
CA GLN A 269 15.49 -2.43 -5.91
C GLN A 269 14.32 -2.83 -4.99
N ASP A 270 13.08 -2.54 -5.40
CA ASP A 270 11.90 -2.94 -4.64
C ASP A 270 11.76 -4.46 -4.62
N ALA A 271 11.92 -5.07 -3.43
CA ALA A 271 11.83 -6.51 -3.25
C ALA A 271 10.38 -7.02 -3.10
N ILE A 272 9.43 -6.11 -2.86
CA ILE A 272 8.02 -6.45 -2.59
C ILE A 272 7.17 -6.29 -3.85
N VAL A 273 7.27 -5.14 -4.53
CA VAL A 273 6.52 -4.87 -5.77
C VAL A 273 7.51 -4.72 -6.91
N GLY A 274 7.63 -5.78 -7.70
CA GLY A 274 8.55 -5.87 -8.82
C GLY A 274 8.18 -7.02 -9.75
N ASP A 275 8.86 -7.10 -10.90
CA ASP A 275 8.64 -8.19 -11.87
C ASP A 275 9.32 -9.52 -11.46
N ALA A 276 10.01 -9.52 -10.32
CA ALA A 276 10.63 -10.69 -9.69
C ALA A 276 10.50 -10.63 -8.15
N SER A 277 9.30 -10.32 -7.67
CA SER A 277 9.01 -10.11 -6.24
C SER A 277 9.27 -11.37 -5.41
N PHE A 278 10.06 -11.25 -4.34
CA PHE A 278 10.22 -12.31 -3.34
C PHE A 278 9.00 -12.49 -2.40
N PHE A 279 7.93 -11.74 -2.64
CA PHE A 279 6.63 -11.90 -1.98
C PHE A 279 5.60 -12.55 -2.90
N ASP A 280 5.93 -12.77 -4.18
CA ASP A 280 5.13 -13.58 -5.11
C ASP A 280 5.50 -15.06 -4.96
N LEU A 281 4.53 -15.90 -4.63
CA LEU A 281 4.75 -17.34 -4.44
C LEU A 281 5.26 -18.03 -5.70
N ASN A 282 4.86 -17.58 -6.88
CA ASN A 282 5.35 -18.11 -8.14
C ASN A 282 6.86 -17.84 -8.31
N GLN A 283 7.32 -16.64 -7.94
CA GLN A 283 8.74 -16.31 -7.92
C GLN A 283 9.51 -17.15 -6.89
N LEU A 284 8.95 -17.36 -5.70
CA LEU A 284 9.55 -18.22 -4.68
C LEU A 284 9.61 -19.69 -5.11
N GLY A 285 8.59 -20.16 -5.82
CA GLY A 285 8.59 -21.49 -6.43
C GLY A 285 9.67 -21.62 -7.51
N LYS A 286 9.77 -20.64 -8.42
CA LYS A 286 10.81 -20.57 -9.46
C LYS A 286 12.23 -20.53 -8.88
N ALA A 287 12.39 -19.86 -7.74
CA ALA A 287 13.65 -19.82 -6.99
C ALA A 287 13.91 -21.09 -6.16
N ALA A 288 13.06 -22.11 -6.26
CA ALA A 288 13.14 -23.37 -5.50
C ALA A 288 13.08 -23.21 -3.96
N ILE A 289 12.50 -22.10 -3.47
CA ILE A 289 12.26 -21.86 -2.05
C ILE A 289 10.98 -22.59 -1.62
N ILE A 290 9.94 -22.59 -2.46
CA ILE A 290 8.72 -23.35 -2.25
C ILE A 290 8.72 -24.57 -3.17
N PRO A 291 8.55 -25.82 -2.63
CA PRO A 291 8.60 -27.03 -3.43
C PRO A 291 7.38 -27.21 -4.34
N GLY A 292 7.54 -28.05 -5.37
CA GLY A 292 6.44 -28.48 -6.23
C GLY A 292 5.98 -27.45 -7.26
N TRP A 293 6.74 -26.40 -7.48
CA TRP A 293 6.43 -25.40 -8.50
C TRP A 293 6.26 -26.03 -9.91
N PRO A 294 5.13 -25.75 -10.60
CA PRO A 294 4.77 -26.45 -11.84
C PRO A 294 5.44 -25.91 -13.10
N GLY A 295 6.27 -24.87 -12.98
CA GLY A 295 6.96 -24.22 -14.09
C GLY A 295 6.29 -22.94 -14.61
N ASP A 296 7.07 -22.17 -15.40
CA ASP A 296 6.65 -20.86 -15.96
C ASP A 296 5.40 -20.94 -16.85
N GLU A 297 5.10 -22.10 -17.45
CA GLU A 297 3.91 -22.25 -18.30
C GLU A 297 2.60 -22.28 -17.49
N VAL A 298 2.67 -22.69 -16.20
CA VAL A 298 1.50 -22.84 -15.33
C VAL A 298 1.43 -21.74 -14.29
N ALA A 299 2.55 -21.42 -13.68
CA ALA A 299 2.66 -20.45 -12.60
C ALA A 299 3.86 -19.49 -12.81
N PRO A 300 3.85 -18.66 -13.86
CA PRO A 300 4.88 -17.65 -14.04
C PRO A 300 4.83 -16.61 -12.91
N PRO A 301 5.99 -16.03 -12.50
CA PRO A 301 6.00 -14.87 -11.64
C PRO A 301 5.20 -13.71 -12.23
N GLN A 302 4.49 -12.97 -11.37
CA GLN A 302 3.72 -11.81 -11.79
C GLN A 302 4.65 -10.64 -12.14
N GLN A 303 4.45 -10.06 -13.31
CA GLN A 303 5.19 -8.88 -13.78
C GLN A 303 4.47 -7.60 -13.35
N MET A 304 4.59 -7.24 -12.07
CA MET A 304 3.78 -6.19 -11.43
C MET A 304 4.05 -4.80 -12.02
N LEU A 305 5.32 -4.48 -12.32
CA LEU A 305 5.69 -3.18 -12.91
C LEU A 305 5.20 -3.09 -14.36
N VAL A 306 5.37 -4.16 -15.14
CA VAL A 306 4.86 -4.23 -16.51
C VAL A 306 3.35 -4.05 -16.55
N GLN A 307 2.62 -4.71 -15.66
CA GLN A 307 1.16 -4.57 -15.55
C GLN A 307 0.74 -3.15 -15.19
N THR A 308 1.40 -2.55 -14.19
CA THR A 308 1.11 -1.17 -13.75
C THR A 308 1.36 -0.19 -14.89
N ARG A 309 2.51 -0.29 -15.55
CA ARG A 309 2.87 0.58 -16.68
C ARG A 309 1.86 0.45 -17.81
N ALA A 310 1.43 -0.78 -18.15
CA ALA A 310 0.45 -0.99 -19.22
C ALA A 310 -0.92 -0.35 -18.92
N VAL A 311 -1.35 -0.32 -17.63
CA VAL A 311 -2.58 0.37 -17.24
C VAL A 311 -2.40 1.88 -17.30
N LEU A 312 -1.27 2.41 -16.83
CA LEU A 312 -0.98 3.84 -16.82
C LEU A 312 -0.77 4.40 -18.23
N ASP A 313 -0.16 3.62 -19.15
CA ASP A 313 -0.07 3.97 -20.57
C ASP A 313 -1.45 4.11 -21.21
N ARG A 314 -2.38 3.19 -20.89
CA ARG A 314 -3.78 3.30 -21.33
C ARG A 314 -4.49 4.50 -20.72
N TYR A 315 -4.22 4.82 -19.46
CA TYR A 315 -4.75 6.02 -18.80
C TYR A 315 -4.27 7.29 -19.50
N ALA A 316 -2.98 7.36 -19.84
CA ALA A 316 -2.39 8.47 -20.60
C ALA A 316 -2.98 8.56 -22.02
N ALA A 317 -3.09 7.44 -22.73
CA ALA A 317 -3.70 7.37 -24.07
C ALA A 317 -5.17 7.81 -24.07
N ALA A 318 -5.87 7.64 -22.94
CA ALA A 318 -7.24 8.12 -22.74
C ALA A 318 -7.32 9.59 -22.28
N GLY A 319 -6.21 10.35 -22.31
CA GLY A 319 -6.15 11.79 -22.04
C GLY A 319 -5.76 12.16 -20.62
N GLY A 320 -5.35 11.21 -19.77
CA GLY A 320 -4.82 11.48 -18.43
C GLY A 320 -3.36 11.95 -18.47
N ALA A 321 -2.96 12.81 -17.54
CA ALA A 321 -1.55 13.15 -17.34
C ALA A 321 -0.90 12.10 -16.42
N VAL A 322 0.17 11.46 -16.88
CA VAL A 322 0.93 10.47 -16.10
C VAL A 322 2.40 10.85 -16.11
N THR A 323 3.01 10.83 -14.94
CA THR A 323 4.46 10.91 -14.76
C THR A 323 4.94 9.64 -14.06
N GLU A 324 5.92 8.95 -14.64
CA GLU A 324 6.61 7.83 -14.00
C GLU A 324 7.99 8.29 -13.52
N LEU A 325 8.37 7.91 -12.29
CA LEU A 325 9.68 8.15 -11.70
C LEU A 325 10.22 6.87 -11.08
N GLU A 326 11.18 6.24 -11.74
CA GLU A 326 11.97 5.16 -11.15
C GLU A 326 13.19 5.73 -10.42
N LEU A 327 13.35 5.36 -9.15
CA LEU A 327 14.43 5.83 -8.29
C LEU A 327 15.52 4.75 -8.18
N GLU A 328 16.71 5.08 -8.68
CA GLU A 328 17.86 4.18 -8.63
C GLU A 328 18.34 3.94 -7.19
N ASN A 329 18.74 2.69 -6.89
CA ASN A 329 19.22 2.27 -5.57
C ASN A 329 18.20 2.62 -4.46
N CYS A 330 16.95 2.36 -4.72
CA CYS A 330 15.83 2.59 -3.84
C CYS A 330 14.97 1.34 -3.76
N GLY A 331 14.52 0.99 -2.57
CA GLY A 331 13.66 -0.16 -2.30
C GLY A 331 12.18 0.20 -2.33
N HIS A 332 11.40 -0.44 -1.45
CA HIS A 332 9.94 -0.31 -1.37
C HIS A 332 9.47 1.01 -0.75
N SER A 333 10.36 1.78 -0.12
CA SER A 333 10.03 2.99 0.64
C SER A 333 10.66 4.27 0.08
N PRO A 334 10.39 4.67 -1.18
CA PRO A 334 10.90 5.89 -1.80
C PRO A 334 10.86 7.14 -0.92
N HIS A 335 9.77 7.36 -0.19
CA HIS A 335 9.58 8.50 0.71
C HIS A 335 10.55 8.54 1.90
N LEU A 336 11.12 7.39 2.28
CA LEU A 336 12.14 7.30 3.34
C LEU A 336 13.56 7.32 2.76
N GLU A 337 13.77 6.65 1.63
CA GLU A 337 15.09 6.39 1.08
C GLU A 337 15.60 7.52 0.18
N LYS A 338 14.68 8.19 -0.52
CA LYS A 338 14.92 9.27 -1.48
C LYS A 338 13.95 10.45 -1.25
N PRO A 339 13.87 11.00 0.00
CA PRO A 339 12.83 11.97 0.36
C PRO A 339 12.87 13.24 -0.48
N ALA A 340 14.04 13.70 -0.89
CA ALA A 340 14.18 14.92 -1.69
C ALA A 340 13.61 14.75 -3.10
N GLU A 341 13.95 13.64 -3.76
CA GLU A 341 13.45 13.28 -5.10
C GLU A 341 11.95 13.03 -5.05
N PHE A 342 11.48 12.28 -4.06
CA PHE A 342 10.06 12.03 -3.84
C PHE A 342 9.28 13.35 -3.65
N ARG A 343 9.76 14.21 -2.75
CA ARG A 343 9.16 15.52 -2.47
C ARG A 343 9.10 16.39 -3.72
N THR A 344 10.18 16.45 -4.50
CA THR A 344 10.24 17.25 -5.72
C THR A 344 9.17 16.81 -6.71
N ALA A 345 9.10 15.51 -7.02
CA ALA A 345 8.11 14.97 -7.95
C ALA A 345 6.67 15.16 -7.43
N LEU A 346 6.44 15.00 -6.13
CA LEU A 346 5.13 15.26 -5.52
C LEU A 346 4.73 16.72 -5.66
N LEU A 347 5.62 17.69 -5.37
CA LEU A 347 5.33 19.12 -5.48
C LEU A 347 5.09 19.54 -6.93
N GLU A 348 5.82 18.99 -7.89
CA GLU A 348 5.58 19.21 -9.33
C GLU A 348 4.16 18.77 -9.72
N LEU A 349 3.73 17.57 -9.27
CA LEU A 349 2.35 17.09 -9.48
C LEU A 349 1.33 18.05 -8.87
N LEU A 350 1.60 18.58 -7.69
CA LEU A 350 0.72 19.49 -6.95
C LEU A 350 0.72 20.92 -7.52
N GLY A 351 1.61 21.25 -8.46
CA GLY A 351 1.76 22.59 -9.03
C GLY A 351 2.32 23.61 -8.02
N ALA A 352 3.26 23.18 -7.19
CA ALA A 352 3.84 23.98 -6.11
C ALA A 352 5.33 24.25 -6.32
#